data_422d33c202052e911e72c069d13a7d17
#
_entry.id   422d33c202052e911e72c069d13a7d17
#
_cell.length_a   1.000
_cell.length_b   1.000
_cell.length_c   1.000
_cell.angle_alpha   90.00
_cell.angle_beta   90.00
_cell.angle_gamma   90.00
#
_symmetry.space_group_name_H-M   'P 1'
#
loop_
_entity.id
_entity.type
_entity.pdbx_description
1 polymer ?
#
loop_
_entity_poly.entity_id
_entity_poly.type
_entity_poly.pdbx_seq_one_letter_code
_entity_poly.pdbx_strand_id
1 'polypeptide(L)'
;MRVLHFYKTYYPDSVGGIEQVIRQLCVGTTRLGVNNTVLSLSRQKDLAPIQFDGHSVVRMPLNFEIASNACSIQALGALARMAREADVVHYHFPWPFMDLAHFMARVDKPTVVSYHSDIVRQKRWLRLYQPLKHRFLASVDSIVAASPNYLESSSVLARYRDKTRVITYGLDKSTYPGVDPCRLAHWRERVGPKFFLFVGVLRYYKGLHILLEAAKGLDYPIVIVGTGPEETALKEQAARLGLKHVLFTGALEEEDKTALLNLAYGLAFPSHLRSEAFGISLLEGAMYGKPMISCEIGTGTTYINIDGETGLVVPPSDPQALRGALRTLWENPELARDMGARAEARYQALFTSEQMAAGYTALYQELVAKRAPAKADAGVGLVDVPPAR
;
A
#
# COMPACT_ATOMS: atom_id res chain seq x y z
N MET A 1 9.55 13.40 -17.80
CA MET A 1 9.42 11.94 -17.94
C MET A 1 7.96 11.57 -17.73
N ARG A 2 7.38 10.71 -18.60
CA ARG A 2 5.97 10.30 -18.57
C ARG A 2 5.87 8.87 -18.06
N VAL A 3 5.12 8.64 -16.97
CA VAL A 3 4.93 7.32 -16.37
C VAL A 3 3.46 6.93 -16.47
N LEU A 4 3.20 5.74 -17.02
CA LEU A 4 1.87 5.14 -17.09
C LEU A 4 1.73 4.09 -16.00
N HIS A 5 0.91 4.35 -14.99
CA HIS A 5 0.50 3.39 -13.98
C HIS A 5 -0.68 2.57 -14.48
N PHE A 6 -0.65 1.26 -14.30
CA PHE A 6 -1.75 0.38 -14.69
C PHE A 6 -2.19 -0.49 -13.51
N TYR A 7 -3.43 -0.27 -13.04
CA TYR A 7 -4.04 -1.02 -11.95
C TYR A 7 -5.55 -1.16 -12.13
N LYS A 8 -6.14 -2.19 -11.50
CA LYS A 8 -7.56 -2.56 -11.70
C LYS A 8 -8.55 -1.54 -11.15
N THR A 9 -8.22 -0.84 -10.07
CA THR A 9 -9.10 0.13 -9.37
C THR A 9 -8.29 1.36 -8.96
N TYR A 10 -8.94 2.54 -8.96
CA TYR A 10 -8.29 3.77 -8.52
C TYR A 10 -9.31 4.83 -8.12
N TYR A 11 -8.83 5.93 -7.52
CA TYR A 11 -9.62 7.12 -7.24
C TYR A 11 -10.29 7.71 -8.49
N PRO A 12 -11.46 8.32 -8.36
CA PRO A 12 -12.30 8.42 -7.16
C PRO A 12 -13.18 7.19 -6.93
N ASP A 13 -13.16 6.19 -7.80
CA ASP A 13 -14.12 5.08 -7.83
C ASP A 13 -13.86 4.06 -6.70
N SER A 14 -12.64 3.99 -6.22
CA SER A 14 -12.24 3.05 -5.17
C SER A 14 -11.15 3.64 -4.27
N VAL A 15 -11.30 3.40 -2.98
CA VAL A 15 -10.34 3.80 -1.93
C VAL A 15 -9.84 2.54 -1.23
N GLY A 16 -8.53 2.31 -1.25
CA GLY A 16 -7.90 1.16 -0.60
C GLY A 16 -6.40 1.38 -0.41
N GLY A 17 -5.73 0.42 0.22
CA GLY A 17 -4.31 0.57 0.54
C GLY A 17 -3.41 0.72 -0.69
N ILE A 18 -3.68 -0.03 -1.77
CA ILE A 18 -2.89 0.04 -3.01
C ILE A 18 -3.18 1.34 -3.74
N GLU A 19 -4.45 1.74 -3.83
CA GLU A 19 -4.86 3.01 -4.43
C GLU A 19 -4.21 4.20 -3.70
N GLN A 20 -4.14 4.15 -2.36
CA GLN A 20 -3.45 5.16 -1.57
C GLN A 20 -1.95 5.21 -1.87
N VAL A 21 -1.29 4.05 -2.01
CA VAL A 21 0.14 3.99 -2.39
C VAL A 21 0.36 4.60 -3.77
N ILE A 22 -0.47 4.26 -4.76
CA ILE A 22 -0.38 4.80 -6.12
C ILE A 22 -0.58 6.33 -6.08
N ARG A 23 -1.56 6.82 -5.33
CA ARG A 23 -1.82 8.25 -5.14
C ARG A 23 -0.61 8.97 -4.56
N GLN A 24 -0.07 8.47 -3.44
CA GLN A 24 1.11 9.06 -2.80
C GLN A 24 2.33 9.06 -3.72
N LEU A 25 2.52 7.98 -4.48
CA LEU A 25 3.59 7.88 -5.46
C LEU A 25 3.42 8.91 -6.59
N CYS A 26 2.22 9.01 -7.19
CA CYS A 26 1.94 9.98 -8.24
C CYS A 26 2.14 11.41 -7.75
N VAL A 27 1.59 11.78 -6.59
CA VAL A 27 1.75 13.11 -6.00
C VAL A 27 3.22 13.42 -5.73
N GLY A 28 3.93 12.51 -5.08
CA GLY A 28 5.34 12.70 -4.73
C GLY A 28 6.24 12.83 -5.96
N THR A 29 6.08 11.95 -6.97
CA THR A 29 6.91 11.97 -8.19
C THR A 29 6.55 13.15 -9.12
N THR A 30 5.30 13.64 -9.08
CA THR A 30 4.92 14.86 -9.82
C THR A 30 5.70 16.08 -9.32
N ARG A 31 5.94 16.20 -8.02
CA ARG A 31 6.80 17.25 -7.43
C ARG A 31 8.25 17.15 -7.91
N LEU A 32 8.68 15.97 -8.37
CA LEU A 32 10.01 15.71 -8.95
C LEU A 32 10.03 15.78 -10.50
N GLY A 33 8.98 16.34 -11.12
CA GLY A 33 8.90 16.55 -12.57
C GLY A 33 8.49 15.32 -13.37
N VAL A 34 7.90 14.30 -12.74
CA VAL A 34 7.30 13.16 -13.43
C VAL A 34 5.85 13.48 -13.80
N ASN A 35 5.48 13.25 -15.05
CA ASN A 35 4.09 13.36 -15.51
C ASN A 35 3.44 11.98 -15.40
N ASN A 36 2.55 11.82 -14.44
CA ASN A 36 1.90 10.54 -14.14
C ASN A 36 0.52 10.45 -14.77
N THR A 37 0.22 9.29 -15.35
CA THR A 37 -1.13 8.91 -15.78
C THR A 37 -1.49 7.56 -15.18
N VAL A 38 -2.64 7.46 -14.54
CA VAL A 38 -3.17 6.21 -14.01
C VAL A 38 -4.25 5.68 -14.94
N LEU A 39 -4.04 4.51 -15.52
CA LEU A 39 -5.04 3.76 -16.27
C LEU A 39 -5.68 2.72 -15.33
N SER A 40 -7.00 2.81 -15.15
CA SER A 40 -7.76 1.91 -14.28
C SER A 40 -9.08 1.47 -14.91
N LEU A 41 -9.79 0.54 -14.24
CA LEU A 41 -11.12 0.10 -14.63
C LEU A 41 -12.17 0.73 -13.74
N SER A 42 -13.36 0.98 -14.30
CA SER A 42 -14.48 1.60 -13.60
C SER A 42 -15.81 0.91 -13.95
N ARG A 43 -16.73 0.92 -12.99
CA ARG A 43 -18.14 0.54 -13.18
C ARG A 43 -19.03 1.76 -13.48
N GLN A 44 -18.48 2.96 -13.43
CA GLN A 44 -19.20 4.20 -13.70
C GLN A 44 -19.53 4.32 -15.18
N LYS A 45 -20.58 5.10 -15.49
CA LYS A 45 -20.99 5.38 -16.86
C LYS A 45 -20.18 6.48 -17.52
N ASP A 46 -19.84 7.51 -16.72
CA ASP A 46 -19.00 8.60 -17.19
C ASP A 46 -17.52 8.24 -16.96
N LEU A 47 -16.82 8.06 -18.05
CA LEU A 47 -15.43 7.64 -18.11
C LEU A 47 -14.50 8.71 -18.70
N ALA A 48 -14.94 9.96 -18.77
CA ALA A 48 -14.08 11.06 -19.20
C ALA A 48 -12.79 11.07 -18.37
N PRO A 49 -11.63 11.32 -18.99
CA PRO A 49 -10.38 11.51 -18.23
C PRO A 49 -10.52 12.65 -17.24
N ILE A 50 -10.00 12.47 -16.04
CA ILE A 50 -10.02 13.48 -14.98
C ILE A 50 -8.61 13.85 -14.52
N GLN A 51 -8.47 15.05 -13.97
CA GLN A 51 -7.30 15.43 -13.19
C GLN A 51 -7.59 15.17 -11.72
N PHE A 52 -6.67 14.50 -11.04
CA PHE A 52 -6.79 14.14 -9.65
C PHE A 52 -5.42 14.34 -8.95
N ASP A 53 -5.36 15.21 -7.96
CA ASP A 53 -4.13 15.48 -7.19
C ASP A 53 -2.87 15.70 -8.05
N GLY A 54 -3.01 16.47 -9.14
CA GLY A 54 -1.88 16.84 -10.02
C GLY A 54 -1.46 15.77 -11.04
N HIS A 55 -2.22 14.69 -11.22
CA HIS A 55 -1.98 13.66 -12.24
C HIS A 55 -3.26 13.28 -12.98
N SER A 56 -3.10 12.68 -14.17
CA SER A 56 -4.23 12.27 -15.00
C SER A 56 -4.73 10.89 -14.63
N VAL A 57 -6.05 10.70 -14.60
CA VAL A 57 -6.69 9.40 -14.43
C VAL A 57 -7.56 9.09 -15.63
N VAL A 58 -7.27 7.98 -16.29
CA VAL A 58 -8.00 7.44 -17.43
C VAL A 58 -8.69 6.16 -17.01
N ARG A 59 -10.02 6.15 -17.12
CA ARG A 59 -10.85 5.03 -16.68
C ARG A 59 -11.42 4.29 -17.88
N MET A 60 -11.33 2.96 -17.87
CA MET A 60 -11.94 2.10 -18.89
C MET A 60 -13.08 1.31 -18.30
N PRO A 61 -14.12 1.00 -19.10
CA PRO A 61 -15.26 0.26 -18.58
C PRO A 61 -14.85 -1.14 -18.12
N LEU A 62 -15.29 -1.54 -16.93
CA LEU A 62 -15.22 -2.93 -16.49
C LEU A 62 -16.23 -3.75 -17.28
N ASN A 63 -15.78 -4.70 -18.09
CA ASN A 63 -16.70 -5.54 -18.87
C ASN A 63 -17.18 -6.75 -18.05
N PHE A 64 -16.28 -7.43 -17.36
CA PHE A 64 -16.62 -8.59 -16.51
C PHE A 64 -15.57 -8.79 -15.41
N GLU A 65 -15.95 -9.55 -14.41
CA GLU A 65 -15.07 -9.88 -13.28
C GLU A 65 -15.20 -11.37 -12.96
N ILE A 66 -14.07 -12.07 -12.92
CA ILE A 66 -13.99 -13.49 -12.58
C ILE A 66 -13.03 -13.67 -11.41
N ALA A 67 -13.51 -14.19 -10.29
CA ALA A 67 -12.70 -14.46 -9.11
C ALA A 67 -11.87 -13.24 -8.62
N SER A 68 -12.51 -12.06 -8.59
CA SER A 68 -11.89 -10.75 -8.28
C SER A 68 -10.83 -10.28 -9.28
N ASN A 69 -10.80 -10.90 -10.47
CA ASN A 69 -9.99 -10.44 -11.59
C ASN A 69 -10.87 -9.62 -12.54
N ALA A 70 -10.77 -8.32 -12.42
CA ALA A 70 -11.47 -7.35 -13.26
C ALA A 70 -10.87 -7.33 -14.68
N CYS A 71 -11.69 -7.35 -15.72
CA CYS A 71 -11.26 -7.41 -17.12
C CYS A 71 -11.96 -6.34 -17.96
N SER A 72 -11.22 -5.78 -18.95
CA SER A 72 -11.71 -4.77 -19.89
C SER A 72 -11.06 -4.93 -21.26
N ILE A 73 -11.86 -5.11 -22.29
CA ILE A 73 -11.37 -5.19 -23.68
C ILE A 73 -10.82 -3.83 -24.12
N GLN A 74 -11.50 -2.75 -23.74
CA GLN A 74 -11.10 -1.39 -24.07
C GLN A 74 -9.77 -1.01 -23.41
N ALA A 75 -9.49 -1.53 -22.21
CA ALA A 75 -8.23 -1.28 -21.52
C ALA A 75 -7.01 -1.86 -22.27
N LEU A 76 -7.17 -2.93 -23.04
CA LEU A 76 -6.09 -3.47 -23.89
C LEU A 76 -5.63 -2.45 -24.94
N GLY A 77 -6.60 -1.88 -25.66
CA GLY A 77 -6.33 -0.84 -26.68
C GLY A 77 -5.79 0.45 -26.06
N ALA A 78 -6.33 0.85 -24.91
CA ALA A 78 -5.87 2.02 -24.17
C ALA A 78 -4.42 1.81 -23.68
N LEU A 79 -4.10 0.67 -23.09
CA LEU A 79 -2.75 0.33 -22.65
C LEU A 79 -1.77 0.35 -23.81
N ALA A 80 -2.11 -0.27 -24.96
CA ALA A 80 -1.25 -0.31 -26.14
C ALA A 80 -0.95 1.09 -26.72
N ARG A 81 -1.94 1.99 -26.72
CA ARG A 81 -1.78 3.38 -27.17
C ARG A 81 -0.95 4.19 -26.18
N MET A 82 -1.35 4.18 -24.90
CA MET A 82 -0.73 5.03 -23.89
C MET A 82 0.70 4.59 -23.55
N ALA A 83 0.98 3.28 -23.59
CA ALA A 83 2.33 2.76 -23.41
C ALA A 83 3.31 3.27 -24.47
N ARG A 84 2.88 3.48 -25.73
CA ARG A 84 3.75 4.05 -26.78
C ARG A 84 4.17 5.48 -26.45
N GLU A 85 3.32 6.24 -25.80
CA GLU A 85 3.56 7.63 -25.42
C GLU A 85 4.30 7.77 -24.08
N ALA A 86 4.28 6.74 -23.25
CA ALA A 86 4.97 6.72 -21.97
C ALA A 86 6.47 6.48 -22.13
N ASP A 87 7.25 6.95 -21.16
CA ASP A 87 8.67 6.65 -21.05
C ASP A 87 8.89 5.40 -20.18
N VAL A 88 7.98 5.14 -19.23
CA VAL A 88 7.96 3.96 -18.33
C VAL A 88 6.52 3.48 -18.15
N VAL A 89 6.32 2.16 -18.12
CA VAL A 89 5.05 1.54 -17.71
C VAL A 89 5.22 0.90 -16.35
N HIS A 90 4.41 1.34 -15.39
CA HIS A 90 4.44 0.87 -14.01
C HIS A 90 3.20 0.04 -13.69
N TYR A 91 3.40 -1.23 -13.43
CA TYR A 91 2.37 -2.21 -13.09
C TYR A 91 2.22 -2.37 -11.57
N HIS A 92 0.99 -2.60 -11.11
CA HIS A 92 0.70 -2.85 -9.70
C HIS A 92 0.16 -4.28 -9.51
N PHE A 93 1.03 -5.18 -9.12
CA PHE A 93 0.74 -6.61 -8.96
C PHE A 93 0.17 -6.92 -7.54
N PRO A 94 -0.82 -7.84 -7.39
CA PRO A 94 -1.27 -8.83 -8.36
C PRO A 94 -2.55 -8.44 -9.11
N TRP A 95 -2.54 -8.67 -10.39
CA TRP A 95 -3.74 -8.58 -11.24
C TRP A 95 -3.55 -9.41 -12.53
N PRO A 96 -4.10 -10.65 -12.60
CA PRO A 96 -3.89 -11.57 -13.73
C PRO A 96 -4.24 -11.02 -15.12
N PHE A 97 -5.28 -10.17 -15.21
CA PHE A 97 -5.61 -9.49 -16.46
C PHE A 97 -4.48 -8.54 -16.92
N MET A 98 -3.87 -7.83 -16.00
CA MET A 98 -2.73 -6.92 -16.29
C MET A 98 -1.54 -7.70 -16.88
N ASP A 99 -1.23 -8.87 -16.34
CA ASP A 99 -0.14 -9.72 -16.83
C ASP A 99 -0.39 -10.17 -18.28
N LEU A 100 -1.65 -10.52 -18.60
CA LEU A 100 -2.06 -10.85 -19.96
C LEU A 100 -2.02 -9.61 -20.87
N ALA A 101 -2.54 -8.48 -20.38
CA ALA A 101 -2.61 -7.23 -21.12
C ALA A 101 -1.22 -6.71 -21.53
N HIS A 102 -0.19 -6.90 -20.72
CA HIS A 102 1.19 -6.58 -21.04
C HIS A 102 1.62 -7.22 -22.37
N PHE A 103 1.40 -8.53 -22.54
CA PHE A 103 1.77 -9.24 -23.77
C PHE A 103 0.87 -8.89 -24.94
N MET A 104 -0.44 -8.76 -24.73
CA MET A 104 -1.38 -8.43 -25.79
C MET A 104 -1.16 -7.00 -26.33
N ALA A 105 -0.83 -6.04 -25.47
CA ALA A 105 -0.51 -4.68 -25.83
C ALA A 105 0.90 -4.54 -26.46
N ARG A 106 1.73 -5.60 -26.40
CA ARG A 106 3.12 -5.62 -26.88
C ARG A 106 3.92 -4.43 -26.34
N VAL A 107 3.87 -4.27 -25.00
CA VAL A 107 4.55 -3.16 -24.34
C VAL A 107 6.06 -3.28 -24.54
N ASP A 108 6.64 -2.30 -25.23
CA ASP A 108 8.07 -2.19 -25.52
C ASP A 108 8.64 -0.89 -24.92
N LYS A 109 8.45 -0.72 -23.64
CA LYS A 109 8.95 0.40 -22.84
C LYS A 109 9.58 -0.15 -21.56
N PRO A 110 10.47 0.59 -20.90
CA PRO A 110 10.91 0.25 -19.55
C PRO A 110 9.71 -0.07 -18.65
N THR A 111 9.80 -1.18 -17.94
CA THR A 111 8.70 -1.69 -17.13
C THR A 111 9.10 -1.86 -15.67
N VAL A 112 8.27 -1.39 -14.76
CA VAL A 112 8.39 -1.56 -13.31
C VAL A 112 7.16 -2.28 -12.79
N VAL A 113 7.33 -3.19 -11.84
CA VAL A 113 6.24 -3.84 -11.11
C VAL A 113 6.36 -3.53 -9.63
N SER A 114 5.39 -2.81 -9.05
CA SER A 114 5.20 -2.81 -7.61
C SER A 114 4.52 -4.11 -7.18
N TYR A 115 5.26 -4.95 -6.46
CA TYR A 115 4.78 -6.24 -5.97
C TYR A 115 4.12 -6.07 -4.62
N HIS A 116 2.80 -5.84 -4.60
CA HIS A 116 2.07 -5.51 -3.38
C HIS A 116 1.80 -6.71 -2.49
N SER A 117 1.56 -7.90 -3.06
CA SER A 117 1.34 -9.11 -2.27
C SER A 117 1.46 -10.40 -3.08
N ASP A 118 1.75 -11.50 -2.39
CA ASP A 118 1.58 -12.84 -2.93
C ASP A 118 0.09 -13.17 -3.11
N ILE A 119 -0.24 -14.02 -4.10
CA ILE A 119 -1.60 -14.55 -4.25
C ILE A 119 -1.71 -15.78 -3.36
N VAL A 120 -2.38 -15.64 -2.22
CA VAL A 120 -2.49 -16.70 -1.20
C VAL A 120 -3.76 -17.55 -1.37
N ARG A 121 -4.83 -16.98 -1.93
CA ARG A 121 -6.13 -17.64 -2.10
C ARG A 121 -6.27 -18.28 -3.49
N GLN A 122 -7.25 -19.19 -3.66
CA GLN A 122 -7.64 -19.79 -4.94
C GLN A 122 -6.58 -20.74 -5.55
N LYS A 123 -6.07 -21.70 -4.76
CA LYS A 123 -4.99 -22.65 -5.15
C LYS A 123 -5.20 -23.36 -6.51
N ARG A 124 -6.45 -23.66 -6.90
CA ARG A 124 -6.75 -24.33 -8.20
C ARG A 124 -6.54 -23.39 -9.38
N TRP A 125 -7.07 -22.17 -9.32
CA TRP A 125 -6.88 -21.13 -10.34
C TRP A 125 -5.44 -20.64 -10.40
N LEU A 126 -4.77 -20.62 -9.25
CA LEU A 126 -3.36 -20.25 -9.15
C LEU A 126 -2.46 -21.17 -9.97
N ARG A 127 -2.73 -22.49 -10.01
CA ARG A 127 -1.94 -23.43 -10.83
C ARG A 127 -2.00 -23.10 -12.33
N LEU A 128 -3.16 -22.74 -12.85
CA LEU A 128 -3.34 -22.34 -14.25
C LEU A 128 -2.70 -20.97 -14.55
N TYR A 129 -2.70 -20.09 -13.58
CA TYR A 129 -2.13 -18.74 -13.71
C TYR A 129 -0.60 -18.70 -13.51
N GLN A 130 0.00 -19.66 -12.82
CA GLN A 130 1.45 -19.68 -12.53
C GLN A 130 2.34 -19.46 -13.78
N PRO A 131 2.12 -20.13 -14.94
CA PRO A 131 2.95 -19.93 -16.11
C PRO A 131 2.90 -18.46 -16.61
N LEU A 132 1.70 -17.86 -16.68
CA LEU A 132 1.52 -16.47 -17.10
C LEU A 132 2.21 -15.51 -16.13
N LYS A 133 1.99 -15.68 -14.82
CA LYS A 133 2.62 -14.87 -13.77
C LYS A 133 4.15 -14.89 -13.89
N HIS A 134 4.73 -16.09 -13.99
CA HIS A 134 6.19 -16.21 -14.08
C HIS A 134 6.73 -15.65 -15.39
N ARG A 135 6.03 -15.84 -16.51
CA ARG A 135 6.40 -15.24 -17.78
C ARG A 135 6.36 -13.70 -17.70
N PHE A 136 5.31 -13.13 -17.10
CA PHE A 136 5.18 -11.68 -16.89
C PHE A 136 6.29 -11.15 -15.99
N LEU A 137 6.48 -11.73 -14.79
CA LEU A 137 7.53 -11.29 -13.88
C LEU A 137 8.94 -11.48 -14.46
N ALA A 138 9.15 -12.46 -15.35
CA ALA A 138 10.42 -12.61 -16.06
C ALA A 138 10.65 -11.53 -17.13
N SER A 139 9.58 -11.05 -17.79
CA SER A 139 9.69 -10.09 -18.90
C SER A 139 9.90 -8.63 -18.46
N VAL A 140 9.49 -8.24 -17.24
CA VAL A 140 9.63 -6.86 -16.77
C VAL A 140 11.06 -6.52 -16.36
N ASP A 141 11.44 -5.24 -16.46
CA ASP A 141 12.81 -4.77 -16.23
C ASP A 141 13.16 -4.70 -14.73
N SER A 142 12.22 -4.30 -13.89
CA SER A 142 12.44 -4.22 -12.44
C SER A 142 11.18 -4.57 -11.66
N ILE A 143 11.38 -5.22 -10.50
CA ILE A 143 10.34 -5.51 -9.52
C ILE A 143 10.67 -4.71 -8.26
N VAL A 144 9.66 -4.15 -7.60
CA VAL A 144 9.82 -3.40 -6.36
C VAL A 144 9.02 -4.09 -5.25
N ALA A 145 9.70 -4.46 -4.19
CA ALA A 145 9.12 -4.93 -2.92
C ALA A 145 9.03 -3.77 -1.93
N ALA A 146 7.98 -3.74 -1.12
CA ALA A 146 7.75 -2.66 -0.16
C ALA A 146 8.62 -2.77 1.12
N SER A 147 9.22 -3.93 1.39
CA SER A 147 10.08 -4.13 2.57
C SER A 147 11.11 -5.24 2.34
N PRO A 148 12.25 -5.17 3.06
CA PRO A 148 13.21 -6.26 3.07
C PRO A 148 12.62 -7.58 3.56
N ASN A 149 11.82 -7.54 4.64
CA ASN A 149 11.17 -8.72 5.21
C ASN A 149 10.30 -9.45 4.17
N TYR A 150 9.57 -8.69 3.35
CA TYR A 150 8.74 -9.27 2.31
C TYR A 150 9.56 -9.88 1.17
N LEU A 151 10.65 -9.22 0.78
CA LEU A 151 11.58 -9.75 -0.22
C LEU A 151 12.19 -11.08 0.22
N GLU A 152 12.59 -11.18 1.48
CA GLU A 152 13.21 -12.40 2.03
C GLU A 152 12.22 -13.54 2.19
N SER A 153 11.00 -13.24 2.60
CA SER A 153 9.98 -14.25 2.92
C SER A 153 9.14 -14.70 1.73
N SER A 154 9.14 -13.98 0.58
CA SER A 154 8.38 -14.35 -0.61
C SER A 154 9.15 -15.31 -1.51
N SER A 155 8.67 -16.54 -1.64
CA SER A 155 9.24 -17.53 -2.55
C SER A 155 9.15 -17.11 -4.02
N VAL A 156 8.23 -16.22 -4.37
CA VAL A 156 8.09 -15.66 -5.73
C VAL A 156 9.21 -14.66 -5.97
N LEU A 157 9.41 -13.70 -5.08
CA LEU A 157 10.45 -12.66 -5.24
C LEU A 157 11.87 -13.25 -5.18
N ALA A 158 12.09 -14.31 -4.41
CA ALA A 158 13.36 -15.03 -4.36
C ALA A 158 13.85 -15.47 -5.76
N ARG A 159 12.93 -15.80 -6.68
CA ARG A 159 13.26 -16.22 -8.07
C ARG A 159 13.71 -15.04 -8.95
N TYR A 160 13.43 -13.80 -8.56
CA TYR A 160 13.72 -12.60 -9.33
C TYR A 160 14.56 -11.60 -8.55
N ARG A 161 15.35 -12.11 -7.57
CA ARG A 161 16.13 -11.28 -6.65
C ARG A 161 17.05 -10.29 -7.36
N ASP A 162 17.66 -10.71 -8.46
CA ASP A 162 18.62 -9.90 -9.22
C ASP A 162 18.02 -8.60 -9.81
N LYS A 163 16.70 -8.57 -10.06
CA LYS A 163 15.98 -7.40 -10.55
C LYS A 163 14.93 -6.87 -9.56
N THR A 164 14.91 -7.39 -8.33
CA THR A 164 14.03 -6.90 -7.27
C THR A 164 14.77 -5.90 -6.40
N ARG A 165 14.16 -4.73 -6.23
CA ARG A 165 14.62 -3.65 -5.35
C ARG A 165 13.66 -3.46 -4.20
N VAL A 166 14.14 -2.90 -3.10
CA VAL A 166 13.29 -2.50 -2.00
C VAL A 166 13.12 -0.98 -2.06
N ILE A 167 11.88 -0.53 -2.27
CA ILE A 167 11.45 0.86 -2.09
C ILE A 167 10.22 0.82 -1.21
N THR A 168 10.33 1.34 0.00
CA THR A 168 9.26 1.32 1.00
C THR A 168 8.11 2.22 0.57
N TYR A 169 6.89 1.87 0.99
CA TYR A 169 5.79 2.81 0.84
C TYR A 169 6.00 3.99 1.77
N GLY A 170 5.58 5.15 1.30
CA GLY A 170 5.65 6.40 2.02
C GLY A 170 4.31 7.12 2.02
N LEU A 171 4.03 7.84 3.10
CA LEU A 171 2.88 8.71 3.24
C LEU A 171 3.33 10.16 3.38
N ASP A 172 2.51 11.09 2.91
CA ASP A 172 2.67 12.52 3.14
C ASP A 172 1.56 13.00 4.08
N LYS A 173 1.93 13.35 5.31
CA LYS A 173 0.99 13.84 6.33
C LYS A 173 0.22 15.08 5.87
N SER A 174 0.81 15.90 5.00
CA SER A 174 0.18 17.10 4.47
C SER A 174 -0.99 16.82 3.50
N THR A 175 -1.08 15.60 2.97
CA THR A 175 -2.20 15.18 2.11
C THR A 175 -3.42 14.68 2.89
N TYR A 176 -3.28 14.58 4.22
CA TYR A 176 -4.39 14.26 5.11
C TYR A 176 -5.11 15.54 5.52
N PRO A 177 -6.44 15.50 5.69
CA PRO A 177 -7.18 16.69 6.11
C PRO A 177 -6.64 17.29 7.41
N GLY A 178 -6.67 18.61 7.49
CA GLY A 178 -6.39 19.31 8.74
C GLY A 178 -7.35 18.89 9.85
N VAL A 179 -6.90 18.94 11.09
CA VAL A 179 -7.72 18.50 12.23
C VAL A 179 -8.65 19.63 12.66
N ASP A 180 -9.96 19.42 12.47
CA ASP A 180 -11.01 20.31 12.96
C ASP A 180 -11.20 20.13 14.49
N PRO A 181 -11.05 21.18 15.31
CA PRO A 181 -11.28 21.11 16.74
C PRO A 181 -12.68 20.61 17.13
N CYS A 182 -13.72 20.93 16.35
CA CYS A 182 -15.08 20.45 16.61
C CYS A 182 -15.19 18.93 16.41
N ARG A 183 -14.55 18.38 15.37
CA ARG A 183 -14.51 16.93 15.14
C ARG A 183 -13.71 16.22 16.23
N LEU A 184 -12.60 16.80 16.69
CA LEU A 184 -11.84 16.26 17.83
C LEU A 184 -12.68 16.21 19.09
N ALA A 185 -13.41 17.29 19.41
CA ALA A 185 -14.28 17.34 20.56
C ALA A 185 -15.39 16.29 20.47
N HIS A 186 -16.06 16.21 19.32
CA HIS A 186 -17.10 15.20 19.04
C HIS A 186 -16.60 13.76 19.27
N TRP A 187 -15.46 13.42 18.68
CA TRP A 187 -14.92 12.06 18.83
C TRP A 187 -14.44 11.81 20.26
N ARG A 188 -13.82 12.79 20.93
CA ARG A 188 -13.39 12.66 22.33
C ARG A 188 -14.57 12.44 23.27
N GLU A 189 -15.69 13.10 23.07
CA GLU A 189 -16.91 12.87 23.82
C GLU A 189 -17.46 11.45 23.58
N ARG A 190 -17.46 10.99 22.34
CA ARG A 190 -18.05 9.72 21.94
C ARG A 190 -17.25 8.49 22.37
N VAL A 191 -15.92 8.56 22.31
CA VAL A 191 -15.03 7.39 22.52
C VAL A 191 -14.18 7.49 23.79
N GLY A 192 -14.20 8.63 24.45
CA GLY A 192 -13.39 8.91 25.63
C GLY A 192 -11.95 9.36 25.28
N PRO A 193 -11.16 9.66 26.34
CA PRO A 193 -9.82 10.22 26.17
C PRO A 193 -8.73 9.21 25.81
N LYS A 194 -9.02 7.90 25.93
CA LYS A 194 -8.02 6.83 25.75
C LYS A 194 -8.69 5.61 25.10
N PHE A 195 -8.22 5.23 23.91
CA PHE A 195 -8.75 4.09 23.17
C PHE A 195 -7.72 3.52 22.21
N PHE A 196 -7.84 2.22 21.88
CA PHE A 196 -7.13 1.61 20.78
C PHE A 196 -7.93 1.78 19.48
N LEU A 197 -7.23 2.05 18.38
CA LEU A 197 -7.83 2.25 17.06
C LEU A 197 -7.44 1.12 16.12
N PHE A 198 -8.41 0.62 15.37
CA PHE A 198 -8.21 -0.15 14.13
C PHE A 198 -8.81 0.60 12.95
N VAL A 199 -8.08 0.66 11.84
CA VAL A 199 -8.56 1.23 10.56
C VAL A 199 -8.35 0.22 9.44
N GLY A 200 -9.41 -0.09 8.68
CA GLY A 200 -9.28 -0.92 7.48
C GLY A 200 -10.55 -1.67 7.09
N VAL A 201 -10.51 -2.28 5.91
CA VAL A 201 -11.60 -3.11 5.41
C VAL A 201 -11.73 -4.36 6.28
N LEU A 202 -12.94 -4.66 6.76
CA LEU A 202 -13.23 -5.77 7.66
C LEU A 202 -13.19 -7.11 6.90
N ARG A 203 -11.99 -7.64 6.73
CA ARG A 203 -11.70 -8.93 6.09
C ARG A 203 -11.11 -9.92 7.07
N TYR A 204 -11.33 -11.21 6.85
CA TYR A 204 -10.86 -12.29 7.71
C TYR A 204 -9.37 -12.18 8.09
N TYR A 205 -8.50 -11.92 7.10
CA TYR A 205 -7.05 -11.87 7.34
C TYR A 205 -6.61 -10.71 8.25
N LYS A 206 -7.47 -9.71 8.46
CA LYS A 206 -7.23 -8.58 9.38
C LYS A 206 -7.32 -8.97 10.86
N GLY A 207 -7.79 -10.18 11.18
CA GLY A 207 -7.73 -10.73 12.52
C GLY A 207 -8.62 -10.07 13.57
N LEU A 208 -9.66 -9.31 13.17
CA LEU A 208 -10.54 -8.63 14.12
C LEU A 208 -11.27 -9.60 15.04
N HIS A 209 -11.61 -10.80 14.58
CA HIS A 209 -12.18 -11.84 15.41
C HIS A 209 -11.23 -12.25 16.57
N ILE A 210 -9.91 -12.17 16.35
CA ILE A 210 -8.88 -12.42 17.35
C ILE A 210 -8.80 -11.24 18.32
N LEU A 211 -8.91 -10.01 17.83
CA LEU A 211 -8.95 -8.81 18.66
C LEU A 211 -10.15 -8.81 19.60
N LEU A 212 -11.31 -9.22 19.13
CA LEU A 212 -12.52 -9.34 19.96
C LEU A 212 -12.35 -10.38 21.07
N GLU A 213 -11.74 -11.53 20.78
CA GLU A 213 -11.41 -12.52 21.83
C GLU A 213 -10.37 -11.97 22.82
N ALA A 214 -9.37 -11.22 22.33
CA ALA A 214 -8.38 -10.56 23.18
C ALA A 214 -9.02 -9.51 24.11
N ALA A 215 -10.03 -8.78 23.63
CA ALA A 215 -10.73 -7.74 24.37
C ALA A 215 -11.64 -8.28 25.48
N LYS A 216 -12.00 -9.57 25.48
CA LYS A 216 -12.85 -10.17 26.51
C LYS A 216 -12.22 -10.01 27.91
N GLY A 217 -12.96 -9.39 28.84
CA GLY A 217 -12.50 -9.13 30.19
C GLY A 217 -11.53 -7.97 30.36
N LEU A 218 -11.38 -7.15 29.31
CA LEU A 218 -10.75 -5.83 29.36
C LEU A 218 -11.85 -4.76 29.22
N ASP A 219 -11.67 -3.61 29.89
CA ASP A 219 -12.58 -2.46 29.78
C ASP A 219 -11.93 -1.33 28.93
N TYR A 220 -10.98 -1.71 28.07
CA TYR A 220 -10.25 -0.75 27.25
C TYR A 220 -11.07 -0.41 25.99
N PRO A 221 -11.45 0.86 25.78
CA PRO A 221 -12.18 1.24 24.57
C PRO A 221 -11.40 0.90 23.30
N ILE A 222 -12.09 0.26 22.35
CA ILE A 222 -11.56 -0.09 21.03
C ILE A 222 -12.50 0.48 19.98
N VAL A 223 -11.95 1.27 19.06
CA VAL A 223 -12.68 1.85 17.92
C VAL A 223 -12.26 1.14 16.64
N ILE A 224 -13.23 0.57 15.94
CA ILE A 224 -13.05 -0.16 14.68
C ILE A 224 -13.65 0.66 13.55
N VAL A 225 -12.78 1.24 12.71
CA VAL A 225 -13.14 2.05 11.55
C VAL A 225 -13.06 1.21 10.28
N GLY A 226 -14.14 1.20 9.52
CA GLY A 226 -14.25 0.54 8.22
C GLY A 226 -15.45 -0.38 8.12
N THR A 227 -15.67 -0.86 6.90
CA THR A 227 -16.72 -1.83 6.55
C THR A 227 -16.11 -3.03 5.84
N GLY A 228 -16.86 -4.09 5.65
CA GLY A 228 -16.37 -5.25 4.90
C GLY A 228 -17.20 -6.50 5.09
N PRO A 229 -16.84 -7.59 4.41
CA PRO A 229 -17.63 -8.82 4.39
C PRO A 229 -17.75 -9.50 5.78
N GLU A 230 -16.82 -9.23 6.71
CA GLU A 230 -16.84 -9.81 8.06
C GLU A 230 -17.65 -8.98 9.07
N GLU A 231 -18.19 -7.81 8.69
CA GLU A 231 -18.78 -6.84 9.61
C GLU A 231 -19.91 -7.44 10.47
N THR A 232 -20.86 -8.14 9.86
CA THR A 232 -22.00 -8.76 10.56
C THR A 232 -21.51 -9.80 11.58
N ALA A 233 -20.62 -10.70 11.14
CA ALA A 233 -20.08 -11.76 12.00
C ALA A 233 -19.28 -11.19 13.19
N LEU A 234 -18.53 -10.11 12.97
CA LEU A 234 -17.77 -9.45 14.03
C LEU A 234 -18.66 -8.74 15.03
N LYS A 235 -19.72 -8.06 14.61
CA LYS A 235 -20.72 -7.44 15.50
C LYS A 235 -21.45 -8.49 16.34
N GLU A 236 -21.85 -9.60 15.75
CA GLU A 236 -22.44 -10.73 16.46
C GLU A 236 -21.47 -11.35 17.48
N GLN A 237 -20.20 -11.50 17.13
CA GLN A 237 -19.17 -11.98 18.05
C GLN A 237 -19.00 -11.02 19.22
N ALA A 238 -18.89 -9.71 18.98
CA ALA A 238 -18.78 -8.71 20.03
C ALA A 238 -19.97 -8.75 20.99
N ALA A 239 -21.20 -8.89 20.47
CA ALA A 239 -22.41 -9.02 21.27
C ALA A 239 -22.39 -10.29 22.14
N ARG A 240 -22.03 -11.45 21.56
CA ARG A 240 -21.90 -12.71 22.32
C ARG A 240 -20.86 -12.64 23.44
N LEU A 241 -19.78 -11.90 23.22
CA LEU A 241 -18.71 -11.69 24.20
C LEU A 241 -19.01 -10.59 25.22
N GLY A 242 -20.12 -9.85 25.04
CA GLY A 242 -20.52 -8.75 25.93
C GLY A 242 -19.61 -7.52 25.85
N LEU A 243 -18.96 -7.27 24.70
CA LEU A 243 -17.97 -6.20 24.51
C LEU A 243 -18.64 -4.83 24.27
N LYS A 244 -19.17 -4.21 25.33
CA LYS A 244 -19.82 -2.89 25.24
C LYS A 244 -18.85 -1.74 24.97
N HIS A 245 -17.57 -1.94 25.21
CA HIS A 245 -16.48 -0.98 25.02
C HIS A 245 -15.87 -1.03 23.60
N VAL A 246 -16.38 -1.88 22.70
CA VAL A 246 -15.95 -1.95 21.28
C VAL A 246 -16.95 -1.22 20.42
N LEU A 247 -16.50 -0.16 19.75
CA LEU A 247 -17.30 0.67 18.85
C LEU A 247 -16.98 0.37 17.40
N PHE A 248 -17.97 -0.08 16.64
CA PHE A 248 -17.90 -0.16 15.17
C PHE A 248 -18.47 1.12 14.58
N THR A 249 -17.65 1.90 13.85
CA THR A 249 -18.10 3.18 13.28
C THR A 249 -18.67 3.02 11.87
N GLY A 250 -18.36 1.92 11.18
CA GLY A 250 -18.55 1.81 9.74
C GLY A 250 -17.44 2.57 8.99
N ALA A 251 -17.69 2.82 7.69
CA ALA A 251 -16.81 3.69 6.91
C ALA A 251 -16.93 5.14 7.40
N LEU A 252 -15.83 5.84 7.46
CA LEU A 252 -15.76 7.26 7.82
C LEU A 252 -15.13 8.06 6.69
N GLU A 253 -15.43 9.34 6.65
CA GLU A 253 -14.72 10.32 5.83
C GLU A 253 -13.28 10.50 6.34
N GLU A 254 -12.40 11.00 5.47
CA GLU A 254 -10.97 11.17 5.80
C GLU A 254 -10.76 12.10 7.00
N GLU A 255 -11.59 13.13 7.17
CA GLU A 255 -11.54 14.07 8.28
C GLU A 255 -11.78 13.40 9.63
N ASP A 256 -12.79 12.51 9.70
CA ASP A 256 -13.12 11.77 10.90
C ASP A 256 -12.07 10.70 11.22
N LYS A 257 -11.57 10.00 10.18
CA LYS A 257 -10.46 9.07 10.32
C LYS A 257 -9.21 9.78 10.85
N THR A 258 -8.91 10.96 10.32
CA THR A 258 -7.76 11.76 10.75
C THR A 258 -7.94 12.25 12.20
N ALA A 259 -9.14 12.66 12.61
CA ALA A 259 -9.43 13.02 13.99
C ALA A 259 -9.20 11.83 14.94
N LEU A 260 -9.67 10.63 14.58
CA LEU A 260 -9.46 9.42 15.37
C LEU A 260 -7.98 9.00 15.45
N LEU A 261 -7.21 9.12 14.35
CA LEU A 261 -5.76 8.90 14.35
C LEU A 261 -5.04 9.86 15.30
N ASN A 262 -5.44 11.12 15.35
CA ASN A 262 -4.89 12.10 16.31
C ASN A 262 -5.22 11.75 17.75
N LEU A 263 -6.44 11.32 18.04
CA LEU A 263 -6.92 11.04 19.39
C LEU A 263 -6.51 9.66 19.92
N ALA A 264 -6.25 8.70 19.04
CA ALA A 264 -5.95 7.33 19.42
C ALA A 264 -4.79 7.26 20.42
N TYR A 265 -4.94 6.40 21.41
CA TYR A 265 -3.89 6.06 22.36
C TYR A 265 -2.84 5.14 21.72
N GLY A 266 -3.27 4.17 20.95
CA GLY A 266 -2.43 3.26 20.19
C GLY A 266 -3.22 2.55 19.09
N LEU A 267 -2.50 1.90 18.16
CA LEU A 267 -3.13 1.10 17.10
C LEU A 267 -3.12 -0.38 17.46
N ALA A 268 -4.28 -1.02 17.29
CA ALA A 268 -4.41 -2.47 17.31
C ALA A 268 -4.51 -2.98 15.86
N PHE A 269 -3.45 -3.63 15.37
CA PHE A 269 -3.36 -4.13 14.00
C PHE A 269 -3.17 -5.66 13.98
N PRO A 270 -4.23 -6.44 14.27
CA PRO A 270 -4.16 -7.86 14.51
C PRO A 270 -4.11 -8.72 13.24
N SER A 271 -3.69 -8.15 12.09
CA SER A 271 -3.59 -8.89 10.83
C SER A 271 -2.73 -10.14 11.01
N HIS A 272 -3.32 -11.33 10.76
CA HIS A 272 -2.75 -12.61 11.14
C HIS A 272 -2.34 -13.50 9.95
N LEU A 273 -2.54 -13.04 8.72
CA LEU A 273 -2.17 -13.78 7.51
C LEU A 273 -1.30 -12.93 6.58
N ARG A 274 -0.41 -13.58 5.84
CA ARG A 274 0.49 -12.96 4.84
C ARG A 274 -0.22 -12.20 3.70
N SER A 275 -1.55 -12.26 3.62
CA SER A 275 -2.34 -11.38 2.74
C SER A 275 -2.20 -9.90 3.13
N GLU A 276 -1.78 -9.61 4.37
CA GLU A 276 -1.31 -8.30 4.78
C GLU A 276 0.17 -8.17 4.44
N ALA A 277 0.47 -7.53 3.34
CA ALA A 277 1.85 -7.47 2.85
C ALA A 277 2.69 -6.35 3.49
N PHE A 278 2.05 -5.25 3.92
CA PHE A 278 2.76 -4.10 4.47
C PHE A 278 2.05 -3.48 5.69
N GLY A 279 0.79 -3.02 5.52
CA GLY A 279 0.01 -2.39 6.57
C GLY A 279 -0.01 -0.86 6.49
N ILE A 280 -0.73 -0.30 5.52
CA ILE A 280 -0.82 1.17 5.36
C ILE A 280 -1.38 1.84 6.62
N SER A 281 -2.42 1.27 7.25
CA SER A 281 -2.95 1.85 8.49
C SER A 281 -1.99 1.72 9.69
N LEU A 282 -1.10 0.71 9.67
CA LEU A 282 -0.01 0.65 10.63
C LEU A 282 1.00 1.79 10.40
N LEU A 283 1.30 2.08 9.14
CA LEU A 283 2.14 3.21 8.77
C LEU A 283 1.49 4.56 9.12
N GLU A 284 0.17 4.69 8.95
CA GLU A 284 -0.59 5.84 9.46
C GLU A 284 -0.41 6.00 10.97
N GLY A 285 -0.45 4.92 11.73
CA GLY A 285 -0.17 4.94 13.16
C GLY A 285 1.20 5.50 13.49
N ALA A 286 2.24 5.03 12.82
CA ALA A 286 3.59 5.54 12.97
C ALA A 286 3.68 7.05 12.63
N MET A 287 3.05 7.47 11.53
CA MET A 287 2.99 8.88 11.10
C MET A 287 2.34 9.81 12.13
N TYR A 288 1.40 9.29 12.92
CA TYR A 288 0.72 10.02 14.01
C TYR A 288 1.34 9.76 15.39
N GLY A 289 2.51 9.15 15.46
CA GLY A 289 3.24 8.92 16.71
C GLY A 289 2.51 7.97 17.67
N LYS A 290 1.80 6.97 17.15
CA LYS A 290 1.05 6.02 17.98
C LYS A 290 1.83 4.72 18.19
N PRO A 291 1.90 4.21 19.44
CA PRO A 291 2.42 2.87 19.65
C PRO A 291 1.52 1.86 18.95
N MET A 292 2.13 0.82 18.41
CA MET A 292 1.44 -0.15 17.56
C MET A 292 1.46 -1.54 18.19
N ILE A 293 0.37 -2.30 18.02
CA ILE A 293 0.36 -3.74 18.30
C ILE A 293 0.11 -4.44 16.97
N SER A 294 1.03 -5.30 16.54
CA SER A 294 0.92 -6.05 15.29
C SER A 294 1.32 -7.51 15.47
N CYS A 295 1.08 -8.35 14.44
CA CYS A 295 1.47 -9.76 14.48
C CYS A 295 2.72 -10.01 13.61
N GLU A 296 3.55 -10.99 14.03
CA GLU A 296 4.66 -11.50 13.24
C GLU A 296 4.14 -12.46 12.17
N ILE A 297 3.99 -11.95 10.96
CA ILE A 297 3.46 -12.69 9.80
C ILE A 297 4.46 -12.79 8.64
N GLY A 298 5.71 -12.41 8.87
CA GLY A 298 6.80 -12.45 7.88
C GLY A 298 6.59 -11.47 6.72
N THR A 299 6.01 -10.30 6.97
CA THR A 299 5.73 -9.27 5.95
C THR A 299 6.23 -7.89 6.39
N GLY A 300 5.89 -6.84 5.66
CA GLY A 300 6.27 -5.47 5.99
C GLY A 300 5.73 -4.95 7.33
N THR A 301 4.78 -5.64 7.96
CA THR A 301 4.21 -5.24 9.25
C THR A 301 5.29 -5.11 10.34
N THR A 302 6.22 -6.05 10.40
CA THR A 302 7.35 -6.03 11.36
C THR A 302 8.57 -5.27 10.85
N TYR A 303 8.49 -4.72 9.65
CA TYR A 303 9.42 -3.69 9.19
C TYR A 303 8.96 -2.28 9.61
N ILE A 304 7.65 -2.04 9.71
CA ILE A 304 7.10 -0.79 10.24
C ILE A 304 7.17 -0.78 11.77
N ASN A 305 6.61 -1.83 12.40
CA ASN A 305 6.53 -1.97 13.84
C ASN A 305 7.64 -2.91 14.36
N ILE A 306 8.59 -2.36 15.08
CA ILE A 306 9.71 -3.11 15.69
C ILE A 306 9.33 -3.43 17.13
N ASP A 307 9.38 -4.72 17.47
CA ASP A 307 9.02 -5.20 18.80
C ASP A 307 9.89 -4.57 19.90
N GLY A 308 9.24 -4.09 20.95
CA GLY A 308 9.89 -3.41 22.07
C GLY A 308 10.39 -2.00 21.75
N GLU A 309 10.39 -1.57 20.47
CA GLU A 309 10.91 -0.24 20.09
C GLU A 309 9.76 0.72 19.69
N THR A 310 9.00 0.38 18.68
CA THR A 310 7.93 1.24 18.13
C THR A 310 6.54 0.76 18.53
N GLY A 311 6.47 -0.38 19.18
CA GLY A 311 5.26 -1.04 19.64
C GLY A 311 5.56 -2.46 20.08
N LEU A 312 4.53 -3.29 20.10
CA LEU A 312 4.63 -4.69 20.47
C LEU A 312 4.24 -5.59 19.29
N VAL A 313 4.99 -6.67 19.10
CA VAL A 313 4.73 -7.68 18.08
C VAL A 313 4.36 -8.99 18.74
N VAL A 314 3.24 -9.58 18.36
CA VAL A 314 2.72 -10.81 18.96
C VAL A 314 2.64 -11.95 17.93
N PRO A 315 2.60 -13.22 18.37
CA PRO A 315 2.30 -14.34 17.48
C PRO A 315 0.95 -14.15 16.79
N PRO A 316 0.83 -14.51 15.49
CA PRO A 316 -0.46 -14.42 14.80
C PRO A 316 -1.45 -15.44 15.34
N SER A 317 -2.75 -15.09 15.33
CA SER A 317 -3.85 -15.95 15.80
C SER A 317 -3.79 -16.32 17.29
N ASP A 318 -3.10 -15.51 18.10
CA ASP A 318 -3.02 -15.68 19.56
C ASP A 318 -3.73 -14.55 20.30
N PRO A 319 -5.00 -14.75 20.72
CA PRO A 319 -5.73 -13.72 21.46
C PRO A 319 -5.16 -13.46 22.86
N GLN A 320 -4.43 -14.40 23.48
CA GLN A 320 -3.83 -14.19 24.79
C GLN A 320 -2.60 -13.29 24.71
N ALA A 321 -1.73 -13.52 23.74
CA ALA A 321 -0.58 -12.65 23.47
C ALA A 321 -1.05 -11.22 23.11
N LEU A 322 -2.09 -11.12 22.24
CA LEU A 322 -2.66 -9.82 21.88
C LEU A 322 -3.28 -9.09 23.08
N ARG A 323 -3.98 -9.81 23.96
CA ARG A 323 -4.50 -9.26 25.23
C ARG A 323 -3.36 -8.76 26.13
N GLY A 324 -2.29 -9.53 26.24
CA GLY A 324 -1.11 -9.14 27.00
C GLY A 324 -0.51 -7.83 26.49
N ALA A 325 -0.38 -7.69 25.17
CA ALA A 325 0.13 -6.49 24.53
C ALA A 325 -0.78 -5.27 24.76
N LEU A 326 -2.11 -5.44 24.63
CA LEU A 326 -3.09 -4.37 24.93
C LEU A 326 -2.95 -3.91 26.38
N ARG A 327 -2.86 -4.86 27.33
CA ARG A 327 -2.68 -4.58 28.75
C ARG A 327 -1.35 -3.87 29.02
N THR A 328 -0.24 -4.36 28.46
CA THR A 328 1.09 -3.77 28.66
C THR A 328 1.10 -2.30 28.27
N LEU A 329 0.58 -1.95 27.09
CA LEU A 329 0.51 -0.54 26.66
C LEU A 329 -0.45 0.26 27.53
N TRP A 330 -1.60 -0.31 27.90
CA TRP A 330 -2.62 0.42 28.68
C TRP A 330 -2.15 0.77 30.07
N GLU A 331 -1.47 -0.15 30.75
CA GLU A 331 -0.98 0.00 32.12
C GLU A 331 0.33 0.77 32.21
N ASN A 332 1.06 0.94 31.08
CA ASN A 332 2.34 1.65 31.02
C ASN A 332 2.30 2.83 30.05
N PRO A 333 1.65 3.95 30.42
CA PRO A 333 1.47 5.08 29.51
C PRO A 333 2.79 5.76 29.08
N GLU A 334 3.82 5.75 29.90
CA GLU A 334 5.14 6.26 29.52
C GLU A 334 5.78 5.40 28.45
N LEU A 335 5.77 4.08 28.61
CA LEU A 335 6.23 3.14 27.59
C LEU A 335 5.50 3.34 26.27
N ALA A 336 4.18 3.47 26.31
CA ALA A 336 3.35 3.68 25.13
C ALA A 336 3.70 5.00 24.42
N ARG A 337 3.90 6.09 25.18
CA ARG A 337 4.33 7.38 24.62
C ARG A 337 5.70 7.30 23.96
N ASP A 338 6.66 6.65 24.62
CA ASP A 338 8.03 6.52 24.11
C ASP A 338 8.08 5.64 22.85
N MET A 339 7.29 4.56 22.81
CA MET A 339 7.13 3.73 21.59
C MET A 339 6.52 4.54 20.46
N GLY A 340 5.50 5.34 20.74
CA GLY A 340 4.86 6.22 19.75
C GLY A 340 5.84 7.25 19.19
N ALA A 341 6.65 7.89 20.03
CA ALA A 341 7.67 8.85 19.58
C ALA A 341 8.72 8.17 18.69
N ARG A 342 9.18 6.96 19.05
CA ARG A 342 10.12 6.20 18.20
C ARG A 342 9.46 5.74 16.90
N ALA A 343 8.18 5.43 16.90
CA ALA A 343 7.43 5.08 15.69
C ALA A 343 7.36 6.27 14.72
N GLU A 344 7.11 7.49 15.22
CA GLU A 344 7.11 8.72 14.41
C GLU A 344 8.52 9.03 13.87
N ALA A 345 9.54 8.92 14.69
CA ALA A 345 10.93 9.11 14.25
C ALA A 345 11.31 8.11 13.15
N ARG A 346 10.88 6.85 13.27
CA ARG A 346 11.11 5.83 12.25
C ARG A 346 10.33 6.12 10.96
N TYR A 347 9.07 6.61 11.07
CA TYR A 347 8.31 7.06 9.92
C TYR A 347 9.06 8.18 9.18
N GLN A 348 9.54 9.20 9.88
CA GLN A 348 10.29 10.31 9.28
C GLN A 348 11.58 9.82 8.61
N ALA A 349 12.25 8.84 9.19
CA ALA A 349 13.50 8.32 8.65
C ALA A 349 13.34 7.42 7.41
N LEU A 350 12.21 6.69 7.25
CA LEU A 350 12.12 5.60 6.28
C LEU A 350 10.86 5.61 5.41
N PHE A 351 9.80 6.32 5.80
CA PHE A 351 8.46 6.07 5.24
C PHE A 351 7.74 7.36 4.82
N THR A 352 8.48 8.42 4.49
CA THR A 352 7.87 9.60 3.92
C THR A 352 7.60 9.43 2.43
N SER A 353 6.61 10.14 1.89
CA SER A 353 6.31 10.09 0.46
C SER A 353 7.45 10.61 -0.40
N GLU A 354 8.26 11.53 0.12
CA GLU A 354 9.45 12.09 -0.53
C GLU A 354 10.49 11.00 -0.78
N GLN A 355 10.76 10.16 0.24
CA GLN A 355 11.72 9.05 0.11
C GLN A 355 11.23 8.01 -0.90
N MET A 356 9.95 7.64 -0.85
CA MET A 356 9.35 6.75 -1.83
C MET A 356 9.44 7.34 -3.24
N ALA A 357 9.04 8.60 -3.41
CA ALA A 357 9.07 9.29 -4.71
C ALA A 357 10.49 9.41 -5.27
N ALA A 358 11.47 9.76 -4.44
CA ALA A 358 12.87 9.83 -4.86
C ALA A 358 13.39 8.47 -5.32
N GLY A 359 13.09 7.39 -4.58
CA GLY A 359 13.49 6.03 -4.94
C GLY A 359 12.90 5.57 -6.28
N TYR A 360 11.60 5.80 -6.50
CA TYR A 360 10.97 5.44 -7.77
C TYR A 360 11.41 6.34 -8.93
N THR A 361 11.60 7.63 -8.71
CA THR A 361 12.11 8.55 -9.76
C THR A 361 13.49 8.14 -10.22
N ALA A 362 14.40 7.82 -9.29
CA ALA A 362 15.73 7.32 -9.61
C ALA A 362 15.69 6.00 -10.40
N LEU A 363 14.81 5.07 -9.99
CA LEU A 363 14.61 3.80 -10.70
C LEU A 363 14.11 4.03 -12.13
N TYR A 364 13.11 4.91 -12.34
CA TYR A 364 12.59 5.22 -13.66
C TYR A 364 13.69 5.84 -14.56
N GLN A 365 14.45 6.79 -14.04
CA GLN A 365 15.55 7.44 -14.77
C GLN A 365 16.61 6.42 -15.19
N GLU A 366 17.01 5.50 -14.29
CA GLU A 366 17.96 4.44 -14.60
C GLU A 366 17.47 3.53 -15.73
N LEU A 367 16.20 3.09 -15.67
CA LEU A 367 15.64 2.20 -16.69
C LEU A 367 15.50 2.88 -18.05
N VAL A 368 15.13 4.15 -18.09
CA VAL A 368 15.08 4.94 -19.32
C VAL A 368 16.48 5.11 -19.91
N ALA A 369 17.47 5.44 -19.08
CA ALA A 369 18.86 5.60 -19.50
C ALA A 369 19.45 4.30 -20.08
N LYS A 370 19.14 3.13 -19.51
CA LYS A 370 19.59 1.83 -19.99
C LYS A 370 19.05 1.47 -21.39
N ARG A 371 17.88 2.00 -21.78
CA ARG A 371 17.28 1.78 -23.10
C ARG A 371 17.57 2.87 -24.11
N ALA A 372 18.14 4.01 -23.68
CA ALA A 372 18.61 5.03 -24.61
C ALA A 372 19.77 4.42 -25.44
N PRO A 373 19.78 4.58 -26.81
CA PRO A 373 20.92 4.15 -27.59
C PRO A 373 22.17 4.84 -27.02
N ALA A 374 23.25 4.08 -26.85
CA ALA A 374 24.54 4.64 -26.49
C ALA A 374 24.82 5.84 -27.43
N LYS A 375 25.01 7.04 -26.87
CA LYS A 375 25.46 8.17 -27.68
C LYS A 375 26.71 7.70 -28.40
N ALA A 376 26.62 7.58 -29.73
CA ALA A 376 27.82 7.35 -30.53
C ALA A 376 28.82 8.44 -30.12
N ASP A 377 29.95 8.03 -29.58
CA ASP A 377 31.07 8.93 -29.36
C ASP A 377 31.27 9.71 -30.66
N ALA A 378 30.97 11.00 -30.60
CA ALA A 378 31.31 11.89 -31.68
C ALA A 378 32.84 11.84 -31.78
N GLY A 379 33.32 11.02 -32.71
CA GLY A 379 34.72 10.87 -32.98
C GLY A 379 35.37 12.26 -33.11
N VAL A 380 36.30 12.51 -32.22
CA VAL A 380 37.24 13.62 -32.37
C VAL A 380 37.96 13.39 -33.70
N GLY A 381 37.48 14.07 -34.72
CA GLY A 381 38.17 14.10 -36.00
C GLY A 381 39.59 14.59 -35.76
N LEU A 382 40.56 13.72 -35.95
CA LEU A 382 41.95 14.07 -36.08
C LEU A 382 42.06 15.10 -37.22
N VAL A 383 42.33 16.35 -36.86
CA VAL A 383 42.70 17.38 -37.81
C VAL A 383 44.11 17.03 -38.28
N ASP A 384 44.20 16.52 -39.52
CA ASP A 384 45.50 16.36 -40.22
C ASP A 384 46.14 17.74 -40.40
N VAL A 385 47.25 17.96 -39.71
CA VAL A 385 48.11 19.13 -39.93
C VAL A 385 49.09 18.78 -41.05
N PRO A 386 49.06 19.50 -42.21
CA PRO A 386 50.01 19.25 -43.27
C PRO A 386 51.41 19.71 -42.86
N PRO A 387 52.51 19.03 -43.33
CA PRO A 387 53.87 19.37 -42.98
C PRO A 387 54.28 20.68 -43.63
N ALA A 388 54.92 21.55 -42.85
CA ALA A 388 55.55 22.78 -43.30
C ALA A 388 56.73 22.48 -44.24
N ARG A 389 56.73 23.15 -45.37
CA ARG A 389 57.93 23.30 -46.23
C ARG A 389 58.74 24.52 -45.82
#